data_fd0e75e54143cacc50390c698fce53ee
#
_entry.id   fd0e75e54143cacc50390c698fce53ee
#
_cell.length_a   1.000
_cell.length_b   1.000
_cell.length_c   1.000
_cell.angle_alpha   90.00
_cell.angle_beta   90.00
_cell.angle_gamma   90.00
#
_symmetry.space_group_name_H-M   'P 1'
#
loop_
_entity.id
_entity.type
_entity.pdbx_description
1 polymer ?
#
loop_
_entity_poly.entity_id
_entity_poly.type
_entity_poly.pdbx_seq_one_letter_code
_entity_poly.pdbx_strand_id
1 'polypeptide(L)'
;TKATLTNTCSLILAGDLTWAEQSTKNIVGPFVKAKKQVLLIPGNHESVATTDFLAEMYSPTKSIHGYSFIEGDLGIFGAGGGDIINVTPDKEIFNLLKKGHERVKGLKKQIMVTHMHHQGSKSEFSGFEASQAVKKAIEEFKPDILISAHIHEAGGMKEYLGKTKIINVSRKPQVFEI
;
A
#
# COMPACT_ATOMS: atom_id res chain seq x y z
N THR A 1 -23.87 8.03 27.15
CA THR A 1 -23.42 8.16 25.75
C THR A 1 -22.77 6.85 25.34
N LYS A 2 -23.45 6.00 24.59
CA LYS A 2 -22.88 4.76 24.03
C LYS A 2 -21.93 5.16 22.92
N ALA A 3 -20.63 5.00 23.13
CA ALA A 3 -19.67 5.00 22.04
C ALA A 3 -19.95 3.77 21.17
N THR A 4 -20.52 3.96 20.01
CA THR A 4 -20.62 2.92 18.99
C THR A 4 -19.20 2.75 18.42
N LEU A 5 -18.51 1.71 18.86
CA LEU A 5 -17.30 1.22 18.20
C LEU A 5 -17.74 0.74 16.82
N THR A 6 -17.57 1.59 15.82
CA THR A 6 -17.64 1.16 14.43
C THR A 6 -16.38 0.35 14.17
N ASN A 7 -16.49 -0.99 14.17
CA ASN A 7 -15.45 -1.89 13.69
C ASN A 7 -15.35 -1.72 12.17
N THR A 8 -14.77 -0.62 11.73
CA THR A 8 -14.45 -0.40 10.32
C THR A 8 -13.18 -1.20 10.02
N CYS A 9 -13.36 -2.31 9.34
CA CYS A 9 -12.25 -3.10 8.84
C CYS A 9 -11.99 -2.67 7.39
N SER A 10 -10.92 -1.94 7.17
CA SER A 10 -10.45 -1.59 5.83
C SER A 10 -9.52 -2.68 5.28
N LEU A 11 -9.65 -3.00 4.00
CA LEU A 11 -8.79 -3.91 3.27
C LEU A 11 -7.78 -3.10 2.45
N ILE A 12 -6.50 -3.45 2.53
CA ILE A 12 -5.44 -2.85 1.73
C ILE A 12 -4.94 -3.87 0.71
N LEU A 13 -4.97 -3.51 -0.57
CA LEU A 13 -4.41 -4.29 -1.66
C LEU A 13 -3.14 -3.57 -2.15
N ALA A 14 -1.99 -4.18 -1.87
CA ALA A 14 -0.67 -3.56 -2.04
C ALA A 14 -0.03 -3.87 -3.41
N GLY A 15 -0.81 -3.82 -4.49
CA GLY A 15 -0.37 -4.04 -5.87
C GLY A 15 -0.38 -5.50 -6.30
N ASP A 16 -0.02 -5.74 -7.57
CA ASP A 16 -0.10 -7.03 -8.27
C ASP A 16 -1.50 -7.64 -8.19
N LEU A 17 -2.49 -6.80 -8.50
CA LEU A 17 -3.89 -7.15 -8.49
C LEU A 17 -4.27 -8.04 -9.68
N THR A 18 -3.51 -7.93 -10.75
CA THR A 18 -3.67 -8.68 -12.00
C THR A 18 -2.40 -9.43 -12.35
N TRP A 19 -2.47 -10.26 -13.36
CA TRP A 19 -1.29 -10.78 -14.04
C TRP A 19 -1.19 -10.09 -15.42
N ALA A 20 -0.29 -9.09 -15.53
CA ALA A 20 -0.09 -8.32 -16.75
C ALA A 20 -1.41 -7.83 -17.40
N GLU A 21 -2.31 -7.31 -16.57
CA GLU A 21 -3.63 -6.77 -16.97
C GLU A 21 -4.60 -7.76 -17.65
N GLN A 22 -4.33 -9.05 -17.59
CA GLN A 22 -5.15 -10.05 -18.28
C GLN A 22 -6.59 -10.13 -17.79
N SER A 23 -6.87 -9.86 -16.51
CA SER A 23 -8.22 -9.89 -15.96
C SER A 23 -8.35 -9.11 -14.66
N THR A 24 -9.40 -8.33 -14.55
CA THR A 24 -9.81 -7.64 -13.31
C THR A 24 -10.97 -8.36 -12.59
N LYS A 25 -11.36 -9.54 -13.08
CA LYS A 25 -12.51 -10.28 -12.56
C LYS A 25 -12.27 -10.73 -11.11
N ASN A 26 -13.25 -10.48 -10.24
CA ASN A 26 -13.28 -10.90 -8.83
C ASN A 26 -12.15 -10.33 -7.93
N ILE A 27 -11.44 -9.29 -8.35
CA ILE A 27 -10.39 -8.67 -7.52
C ILE A 27 -11.02 -7.91 -6.35
N VAL A 28 -11.89 -6.96 -6.62
CA VAL A 28 -12.47 -6.05 -5.62
C VAL A 28 -13.91 -6.43 -5.25
N GLY A 29 -14.68 -6.90 -6.22
CA GLY A 29 -16.10 -7.19 -6.07
C GLY A 29 -16.50 -8.03 -4.84
N PRO A 30 -15.80 -9.13 -4.50
CA PRO A 30 -16.10 -9.91 -3.30
C PRO A 30 -16.04 -9.11 -2.00
N PHE A 31 -15.06 -8.20 -1.87
CA PHE A 31 -14.88 -7.38 -0.67
C PHE A 31 -15.94 -6.27 -0.56
N VAL A 32 -16.29 -5.68 -1.70
CA VAL A 32 -17.37 -4.69 -1.77
C VAL A 32 -18.73 -5.31 -1.43
N LYS A 33 -19.01 -6.53 -1.90
CA LYS A 33 -20.20 -7.29 -1.49
C LYS A 33 -20.22 -7.54 0.02
N ALA A 34 -19.06 -7.73 0.64
CA ALA A 34 -18.91 -7.84 2.09
C ALA A 34 -18.92 -6.47 2.82
N LYS A 35 -19.24 -5.38 2.12
CA LYS A 35 -19.31 -4.00 2.64
C LYS A 35 -18.00 -3.52 3.29
N LYS A 36 -16.87 -3.95 2.74
CA LYS A 36 -15.55 -3.52 3.21
C LYS A 36 -15.05 -2.32 2.43
N GLN A 37 -14.47 -1.34 3.14
CA GLN A 37 -13.66 -0.30 2.50
C GLN A 37 -12.43 -0.96 1.88
N VAL A 38 -12.18 -0.72 0.60
CA VAL A 38 -10.99 -1.24 -0.09
C VAL A 38 -10.09 -0.06 -0.48
N LEU A 39 -8.82 -0.15 -0.10
CA LEU A 39 -7.76 0.78 -0.49
C LEU A 39 -6.78 0.02 -1.37
N LEU A 40 -6.41 0.58 -2.51
CA LEU A 40 -5.52 -0.10 -3.44
C LEU A 40 -4.48 0.83 -4.05
N ILE A 41 -3.36 0.24 -4.42
CA ILE A 41 -2.29 0.83 -5.23
C ILE A 41 -1.98 -0.12 -6.38
N PRO A 42 -1.42 0.36 -7.52
CA PRO A 42 -0.89 -0.52 -8.55
C PRO A 42 0.37 -1.25 -8.09
N GLY A 43 0.60 -2.45 -8.60
CA GLY A 43 1.90 -3.12 -8.57
C GLY A 43 2.68 -2.86 -9.86
N ASN A 44 3.57 -3.79 -10.22
CA ASN A 44 4.22 -3.77 -11.54
C ASN A 44 3.43 -4.52 -12.62
N HIS A 45 2.40 -5.29 -12.25
CA HIS A 45 1.59 -6.05 -13.19
C HIS A 45 0.37 -5.30 -13.75
N GLU A 46 -0.02 -4.18 -13.16
CA GLU A 46 -1.11 -3.33 -13.65
C GLU A 46 -0.72 -1.86 -13.72
N SER A 47 -1.37 -1.15 -14.65
CA SER A 47 -1.24 0.30 -14.79
C SER A 47 -2.02 1.05 -13.70
N VAL A 48 -1.68 2.33 -13.51
CA VAL A 48 -2.47 3.26 -12.68
C VAL A 48 -3.91 3.34 -13.19
N ALA A 49 -4.11 3.34 -14.52
CA ALA A 49 -5.44 3.39 -15.12
C ALA A 49 -6.32 2.19 -14.71
N THR A 50 -5.75 1.00 -14.60
CA THR A 50 -6.47 -0.20 -14.14
C THR A 50 -6.90 -0.07 -12.67
N THR A 51 -6.04 0.45 -11.80
CA THR A 51 -6.40 0.69 -10.39
C THR A 51 -7.45 1.78 -10.23
N ASP A 52 -7.36 2.85 -11.00
CA ASP A 52 -8.34 3.94 -10.98
C ASP A 52 -9.69 3.46 -11.51
N PHE A 53 -9.72 2.67 -12.60
CA PHE A 53 -10.92 2.00 -13.09
C PHE A 53 -11.59 1.13 -12.01
N LEU A 54 -10.81 0.31 -11.28
CA LEU A 54 -11.35 -0.52 -10.19
C LEU A 54 -11.92 0.34 -9.06
N ALA A 55 -11.27 1.47 -8.73
CA ALA A 55 -11.75 2.38 -7.70
C ALA A 55 -13.06 3.07 -8.10
N GLU A 56 -13.22 3.45 -9.37
CA GLU A 56 -14.43 4.08 -9.89
C GLU A 56 -15.60 3.09 -10.00
N MET A 57 -15.34 1.88 -10.48
CA MET A 57 -16.38 0.87 -10.69
C MET A 57 -16.92 0.23 -9.41
N TYR A 58 -16.15 0.21 -8.33
CA TYR A 58 -16.48 -0.54 -7.12
C TYR A 58 -16.48 0.34 -5.86
N SER A 59 -17.49 1.17 -5.66
CA SER A 59 -17.66 1.89 -4.38
C SER A 59 -17.91 0.89 -3.21
N PRO A 60 -17.27 1.03 -2.04
CA PRO A 60 -16.41 2.13 -1.58
C PRO A 60 -14.89 1.89 -1.73
N THR A 61 -14.45 1.47 -2.90
CA THR A 61 -13.02 1.30 -3.20
C THR A 61 -12.35 2.64 -3.49
N LYS A 62 -11.10 2.81 -3.09
CA LYS A 62 -10.30 4.01 -3.38
C LYS A 62 -8.88 3.64 -3.78
N SER A 63 -8.37 4.26 -4.84
CA SER A 63 -6.95 4.30 -5.15
C SER A 63 -6.26 5.28 -4.19
N ILE A 64 -5.19 4.83 -3.53
CA ILE A 64 -4.34 5.67 -2.69
C ILE A 64 -2.97 5.93 -3.33
N HIS A 65 -2.82 5.66 -4.62
CA HIS A 65 -1.60 5.94 -5.39
C HIS A 65 -1.39 7.45 -5.53
N GLY A 66 -0.52 8.03 -4.71
CA GLY A 66 -0.32 9.48 -4.59
C GLY A 66 -1.45 10.21 -3.86
N TYR A 67 -2.31 9.46 -3.17
CA TYR A 67 -3.41 9.99 -2.37
C TYR A 67 -3.37 9.41 -0.95
N SER A 68 -4.37 9.79 -0.15
CA SER A 68 -4.52 9.32 1.22
C SER A 68 -5.97 9.03 1.57
N PHE A 69 -6.15 8.15 2.54
CA PHE A 69 -7.40 7.87 3.21
C PHE A 69 -7.27 8.20 4.69
N ILE A 70 -8.27 8.87 5.25
CA ILE A 70 -8.26 9.30 6.66
C ILE A 70 -9.51 8.74 7.34
N GLU A 71 -9.32 8.11 8.49
CA GLU A 71 -10.38 7.62 9.35
C GLU A 71 -10.05 7.95 10.81
N GLY A 72 -10.74 8.95 11.37
CA GLY A 72 -10.42 9.49 12.69
C GLY A 72 -8.97 10.00 12.77
N ASP A 73 -8.18 9.46 13.68
CA ASP A 73 -6.76 9.80 13.88
C ASP A 73 -5.79 8.94 13.04
N LEU A 74 -6.31 8.05 12.19
CA LEU A 74 -5.53 7.19 11.30
C LEU A 74 -5.46 7.80 9.90
N GLY A 75 -4.24 7.93 9.38
CA GLY A 75 -3.96 8.28 7.99
C GLY A 75 -3.28 7.12 7.26
N ILE A 76 -3.80 6.79 6.07
CA ILE A 76 -3.21 5.77 5.18
C ILE A 76 -2.88 6.45 3.87
N PHE A 77 -1.65 6.33 3.40
CA PHE A 77 -1.19 6.91 2.13
C PHE A 77 -0.28 5.94 1.41
N GLY A 78 -0.15 6.07 0.10
CA GLY A 78 0.66 5.10 -0.62
C GLY A 78 1.07 5.52 -2.02
N ALA A 79 1.98 4.73 -2.57
CA ALA A 79 2.38 4.74 -3.96
C ALA A 79 2.71 3.32 -4.42
N GLY A 80 2.18 2.97 -5.58
CA GLY A 80 2.49 1.72 -6.26
C GLY A 80 3.53 1.93 -7.37
N GLY A 81 3.64 0.92 -8.21
CA GLY A 81 4.62 0.84 -9.28
C GLY A 81 5.71 -0.17 -8.97
N GLY A 82 6.56 -0.44 -9.92
CA GLY A 82 7.59 -1.47 -9.80
C GLY A 82 8.81 -1.23 -10.68
N ASP A 83 9.67 -2.22 -10.74
CA ASP A 83 10.95 -2.25 -11.45
C ASP A 83 10.86 -2.96 -12.81
N ILE A 84 9.81 -3.72 -13.07
CA ILE A 84 9.55 -4.46 -14.31
C ILE A 84 8.11 -4.24 -14.78
N ILE A 85 7.85 -4.43 -16.07
CA ILE A 85 6.56 -4.25 -16.76
C ILE A 85 6.09 -2.79 -16.70
N ASN A 86 5.47 -2.36 -15.61
CA ASN A 86 5.07 -0.97 -15.39
C ASN A 86 6.11 -0.28 -14.49
N VAL A 87 7.26 0.05 -15.07
CA VAL A 87 8.37 0.68 -14.35
C VAL A 87 8.00 2.07 -13.89
N THR A 88 8.18 2.32 -12.60
CA THR A 88 7.96 3.63 -11.99
C THR A 88 9.25 4.14 -11.37
N PRO A 89 9.81 5.24 -11.88
CA PRO A 89 11.07 5.78 -11.35
C PRO A 89 10.97 6.13 -9.86
N ASP A 90 12.04 5.89 -9.12
CA ASP A 90 12.13 6.19 -7.68
C ASP A 90 11.73 7.63 -7.34
N LYS A 91 12.14 8.60 -8.19
CA LYS A 91 11.75 10.00 -8.02
C LYS A 91 10.22 10.19 -8.05
N GLU A 92 9.54 9.46 -8.91
CA GLU A 92 8.09 9.51 -9.02
C GLU A 92 7.42 8.86 -7.80
N ILE A 93 7.89 7.68 -7.39
CA ILE A 93 7.42 6.99 -6.17
C ILE A 93 7.53 7.92 -4.96
N PHE A 94 8.69 8.58 -4.79
CA PHE A 94 8.88 9.52 -3.68
C PHE A 94 7.90 10.70 -3.73
N ASN A 95 7.70 11.30 -4.90
CA ASN A 95 6.79 12.42 -5.06
C ASN A 95 5.33 12.06 -4.78
N LEU A 96 4.90 10.87 -5.20
CA LEU A 96 3.57 10.33 -4.91
C LEU A 96 3.37 10.07 -3.42
N LEU A 97 4.35 9.45 -2.76
CA LEU A 97 4.34 9.23 -1.31
C LEU A 97 4.29 10.55 -0.55
N LYS A 98 5.10 11.53 -0.95
CA LYS A 98 5.10 12.87 -0.36
C LYS A 98 3.75 13.56 -0.50
N LYS A 99 3.15 13.53 -1.69
CA LYS A 99 1.82 14.10 -1.96
C LYS A 99 0.74 13.48 -1.07
N GLY A 100 0.75 12.15 -0.91
CA GLY A 100 -0.18 11.44 -0.01
C GLY A 100 0.06 11.78 1.46
N HIS A 101 1.34 11.83 1.89
CA HIS A 101 1.74 12.12 3.26
C HIS A 101 1.32 13.52 3.72
N GLU A 102 1.41 14.55 2.88
CA GLU A 102 1.04 15.93 3.26
C GLU A 102 -0.38 16.05 3.84
N ARG A 103 -1.29 15.16 3.45
CA ARG A 103 -2.67 15.15 3.95
C ARG A 103 -2.85 14.44 5.29
N VAL A 104 -1.93 13.57 5.66
CA VAL A 104 -1.98 12.77 6.89
C VAL A 104 -0.96 13.22 7.93
N LYS A 105 -0.12 14.17 7.57
CA LYS A 105 0.91 14.74 8.44
C LYS A 105 0.27 15.27 9.72
N GLY A 106 0.80 14.82 10.87
CA GLY A 106 0.30 15.22 12.19
C GLY A 106 -0.84 14.35 12.74
N LEU A 107 -1.37 13.39 11.99
CA LEU A 107 -2.27 12.39 12.55
C LEU A 107 -1.52 11.47 13.52
N LYS A 108 -2.22 10.93 14.51
CA LYS A 108 -1.61 10.10 15.56
C LYS A 108 -1.05 8.79 15.05
N LYS A 109 -1.68 8.22 14.03
CA LYS A 109 -1.29 6.96 13.41
C LYS A 109 -1.19 7.10 11.91
N GLN A 110 -0.08 6.62 11.36
CA GLN A 110 0.18 6.72 9.93
C GLN A 110 0.64 5.38 9.36
N ILE A 111 -0.03 4.94 8.29
CA ILE A 111 0.36 3.76 7.51
C ILE A 111 0.80 4.23 6.13
N MET A 112 2.01 3.88 5.75
CA MET A 112 2.50 3.99 4.39
C MET A 112 2.31 2.66 3.68
N VAL A 113 1.85 2.69 2.43
CA VAL A 113 1.65 1.50 1.59
C VAL A 113 2.46 1.65 0.32
N THR A 114 3.33 0.69 0.04
CA THR A 114 4.09 0.63 -1.21
C THR A 114 3.99 -0.75 -1.83
N HIS A 115 4.17 -0.84 -3.16
CA HIS A 115 4.36 -2.14 -3.78
C HIS A 115 5.81 -2.62 -3.58
N MET A 116 6.77 -1.78 -3.96
CA MET A 116 8.19 -2.06 -3.80
C MET A 116 8.62 -2.11 -2.33
N HIS A 117 9.62 -2.92 -2.04
CA HIS A 117 10.32 -2.94 -0.75
C HIS A 117 11.40 -1.86 -0.70
N HIS A 118 11.79 -1.44 0.50
CA HIS A 118 12.83 -0.42 0.69
C HIS A 118 14.24 -1.00 0.56
N GLN A 119 15.19 -0.16 0.13
CA GLN A 119 16.61 -0.52 0.10
C GLN A 119 17.14 -0.84 1.52
N GLY A 120 17.89 -1.91 1.65
CA GLY A 120 18.41 -2.43 2.90
C GLY A 120 17.41 -3.31 3.66
N SER A 121 16.29 -3.70 3.03
CA SER A 121 15.31 -4.60 3.63
C SER A 121 15.78 -6.06 3.59
N LYS A 122 15.19 -6.86 4.46
CA LYS A 122 15.38 -8.32 4.42
C LYS A 122 14.87 -8.95 3.12
N SER A 123 14.00 -8.26 2.37
CA SER A 123 13.46 -8.75 1.09
C SER A 123 14.49 -8.73 -0.05
N GLU A 124 15.64 -8.05 0.11
CA GLU A 124 16.73 -8.01 -0.89
C GLU A 124 17.38 -9.38 -1.17
N PHE A 125 17.15 -10.38 -0.31
CA PHE A 125 17.62 -11.75 -0.60
C PHE A 125 17.07 -12.30 -1.92
N SER A 126 15.98 -11.74 -2.42
CA SER A 126 15.35 -12.12 -3.68
C SER A 126 16.18 -11.76 -4.92
N GLY A 127 17.11 -10.81 -4.80
CA GLY A 127 17.89 -10.25 -5.90
C GLY A 127 17.13 -9.23 -6.76
N PHE A 128 15.86 -8.94 -6.46
CA PHE A 128 15.12 -7.85 -7.11
C PHE A 128 15.54 -6.50 -6.55
N GLU A 129 15.48 -5.47 -7.42
CA GLU A 129 15.86 -4.12 -7.07
C GLU A 129 14.96 -3.55 -5.96
N ALA A 130 15.58 -2.94 -4.95
CA ALA A 130 14.90 -2.29 -3.84
C ALA A 130 14.82 -0.78 -4.05
N SER A 131 13.75 -0.15 -3.60
CA SER A 131 13.53 1.27 -3.80
C SER A 131 14.26 2.13 -2.78
N GLN A 132 15.16 3.00 -3.25
CA GLN A 132 15.78 4.05 -2.44
C GLN A 132 14.74 5.12 -2.04
N ALA A 133 13.75 5.37 -2.90
CA ALA A 133 12.68 6.30 -2.63
C ALA A 133 11.82 5.87 -1.44
N VAL A 134 11.51 4.57 -1.35
CA VAL A 134 10.76 4.01 -0.22
C VAL A 134 11.58 4.15 1.08
N LYS A 135 12.88 3.83 1.05
CA LYS A 135 13.76 4.04 2.21
C LYS A 135 13.76 5.49 2.67
N LYS A 136 13.99 6.42 1.74
CA LYS A 136 13.98 7.86 2.03
C LYS A 136 12.65 8.31 2.62
N ALA A 137 11.53 7.81 2.09
CA ALA A 137 10.19 8.13 2.60
C ALA A 137 9.98 7.63 4.04
N ILE A 138 10.48 6.44 4.39
CA ILE A 138 10.46 5.94 5.78
C ILE A 138 11.24 6.88 6.70
N GLU A 139 12.45 7.25 6.31
CA GLU A 139 13.34 8.09 7.12
C GLU A 139 12.80 9.52 7.32
N GLU A 140 12.16 10.08 6.29
CA GLU A 140 11.64 11.45 6.29
C GLU A 140 10.25 11.54 6.94
N PHE A 141 9.32 10.65 6.59
CA PHE A 141 7.92 10.72 7.04
C PHE A 141 7.67 9.96 8.34
N LYS A 142 8.50 8.96 8.65
CA LYS A 142 8.46 8.15 9.88
C LYS A 142 7.07 7.57 10.17
N PRO A 143 6.42 6.88 9.21
CA PRO A 143 5.14 6.26 9.45
C PRO A 143 5.25 5.21 10.58
N ASP A 144 4.15 4.93 11.28
CA ASP A 144 4.14 3.86 12.29
C ASP A 144 4.32 2.49 11.64
N ILE A 145 3.69 2.30 10.47
CA ILE A 145 3.73 1.04 9.71
C ILE A 145 4.02 1.32 8.24
N LEU A 146 4.92 0.54 7.65
CA LEU A 146 5.01 0.36 6.20
C LEU A 146 4.46 -1.03 5.84
N ILE A 147 3.52 -1.05 4.90
CA ILE A 147 3.07 -2.26 4.21
C ILE A 147 3.73 -2.29 2.84
N SER A 148 4.50 -3.34 2.56
CA SER A 148 5.11 -3.58 1.25
C SER A 148 4.69 -4.94 0.69
N ALA A 149 4.90 -5.16 -0.60
CA ALA A 149 4.58 -6.41 -1.29
C ALA A 149 5.72 -6.82 -2.24
N HIS A 150 5.44 -7.10 -3.52
CA HIS A 150 6.33 -7.43 -4.63
C HIS A 150 7.10 -8.75 -4.44
N ILE A 151 7.89 -8.91 -3.39
CA ILE A 151 8.72 -10.10 -3.18
C ILE A 151 7.89 -11.23 -2.55
N HIS A 152 7.49 -12.18 -3.37
CA HIS A 152 6.55 -13.24 -2.99
C HIS A 152 7.07 -14.13 -1.85
N GLU A 153 8.36 -14.45 -1.87
CA GLU A 153 9.04 -15.28 -0.89
C GLU A 153 9.18 -14.59 0.47
N ALA A 154 9.14 -13.24 0.48
CA ALA A 154 9.20 -12.44 1.70
C ALA A 154 7.84 -12.28 2.41
N GLY A 155 6.78 -12.86 1.87
CA GLY A 155 5.43 -12.74 2.42
C GLY A 155 5.34 -13.13 3.89
N GLY A 156 4.88 -12.20 4.73
CA GLY A 156 4.76 -12.34 6.19
C GLY A 156 6.03 -11.93 6.95
N MET A 157 7.11 -11.58 6.27
CA MET A 157 8.32 -11.06 6.93
C MET A 157 8.04 -9.72 7.60
N LYS A 158 8.65 -9.54 8.78
CA LYS A 158 8.53 -8.33 9.59
C LYS A 158 9.92 -7.85 9.98
N GLU A 159 10.11 -6.54 9.92
CA GLU A 159 11.33 -5.86 10.34
C GLU A 159 11.04 -4.44 10.82
N TYR A 160 12.08 -3.73 11.24
CA TYR A 160 11.98 -2.35 11.66
C TYR A 160 13.07 -1.52 11.00
N LEU A 161 12.72 -0.32 10.53
CA LEU A 161 13.66 0.73 10.20
C LEU A 161 13.38 1.95 11.09
N GLY A 162 14.28 2.21 12.04
CA GLY A 162 14.00 3.16 13.11
C GLY A 162 12.78 2.72 13.95
N LYS A 163 11.76 3.56 14.00
CA LYS A 163 10.48 3.26 14.70
C LYS A 163 9.42 2.64 13.79
N THR A 164 9.60 2.69 12.49
CA THR A 164 8.64 2.17 11.52
C THR A 164 8.67 0.65 11.50
N LYS A 165 7.53 0.03 11.79
CA LYS A 165 7.33 -1.41 11.62
C LYS A 165 7.04 -1.69 10.14
N ILE A 166 7.78 -2.60 9.54
CA ILE A 166 7.66 -2.96 8.13
C ILE A 166 7.11 -4.37 8.02
N ILE A 167 6.12 -4.55 7.16
CA ILE A 167 5.43 -5.83 6.96
C ILE A 167 5.33 -6.09 5.46
N ASN A 168 5.95 -7.18 4.98
CA ASN A 168 5.71 -7.66 3.62
C ASN A 168 4.44 -8.52 3.61
N VAL A 169 3.48 -8.17 2.76
CA VAL A 169 2.17 -8.85 2.68
C VAL A 169 2.00 -9.70 1.42
N SER A 170 3.06 -9.86 0.61
CA SER A 170 3.02 -10.68 -0.61
C SER A 170 2.47 -12.07 -0.33
N ARG A 171 1.41 -12.49 -1.04
CA ARG A 171 0.77 -13.81 -0.94
C ARG A 171 0.40 -14.28 0.48
N LYS A 172 0.62 -13.47 1.52
CA LYS A 172 0.26 -13.79 2.91
C LYS A 172 -0.51 -12.64 3.53
N PRO A 173 -1.84 -12.69 3.53
CA PRO A 173 -2.65 -11.65 4.16
C PRO A 173 -2.28 -11.50 5.64
N GLN A 174 -2.24 -10.26 6.09
CA GLN A 174 -1.97 -9.91 7.48
C GLN A 174 -3.17 -9.15 8.05
N VAL A 175 -3.54 -9.49 9.26
CA VAL A 175 -4.56 -8.75 10.04
C VAL A 175 -3.85 -8.12 11.23
N PHE A 176 -4.12 -6.85 11.48
CA PHE A 176 -3.60 -6.13 12.63
C PHE A 176 -4.58 -5.04 13.08
N GLU A 177 -4.60 -4.79 14.35
CA GLU A 177 -5.33 -3.70 14.98
C GLU A 177 -4.40 -2.51 15.20
N ILE A 178 -4.93 -1.29 15.07
CA ILE A 178 -4.16 -0.04 15.14
C ILE A 178 -4.75 0.88 16.23
#